data_a5f10a29b84e352f19282d5b8e3d954f
#
_entry.id   a5f10a29b84e352f19282d5b8e3d954f
#
_cell.length_a   1.000
_cell.length_b   1.000
_cell.length_c   1.000
_cell.angle_alpha   90.00
_cell.angle_beta   90.00
_cell.angle_gamma   90.00
#
_symmetry.space_group_name_H-M   'P 1'
#
loop_
_entity.id
_entity.type
_entity.pdbx_description
1 polymer ?
#
loop_
_entity_poly.entity_id
_entity_poly.type
_entity_poly.pdbx_seq_one_letter_code
_entity_poly.pdbx_strand_id
1 'polypeptide(L)'
;MVSASGDRVLLLHHRKLDRWLQPGGHADPGEASGELVALREAREETGIESLLLHPSAPRPLDVDVHAIPAHGDEPAHEHLDLRYLVLAPDTAAIIRRIDESNDLRWFRWDQLGPLDLDHGLVRALAKARKMWIVGASPP
;
A
#
# COMPACT_ATOMS: atom_id res chain seq x y z
N MET A 1 -1.79 -2.05 2.74
CA MET A 1 -2.69 -1.83 3.91
C MET A 1 -3.24 -3.16 4.37
N VAL A 2 -3.39 -3.38 5.69
CA VAL A 2 -3.89 -4.63 6.28
C VAL A 2 -5.01 -4.31 7.27
N SER A 3 -5.99 -5.19 7.39
CA SER A 3 -7.05 -5.09 8.41
C SER A 3 -6.46 -5.23 9.83
N ALA A 4 -7.10 -4.65 10.84
CA ALA A 4 -6.64 -4.70 12.23
C ALA A 4 -6.55 -6.14 12.77
N SER A 5 -7.41 -7.05 12.31
CA SER A 5 -7.31 -8.50 12.59
C SER A 5 -6.14 -9.19 11.87
N GLY A 6 -5.57 -8.56 10.84
CA GLY A 6 -4.49 -9.15 10.04
C GLY A 6 -4.92 -10.19 9.02
N ASP A 7 -6.21 -10.38 8.80
CA ASP A 7 -6.76 -11.43 7.94
C ASP A 7 -6.94 -11.03 6.47
N ARG A 8 -6.96 -9.72 6.19
CA ARG A 8 -7.22 -9.16 4.86
C ARG A 8 -6.23 -8.06 4.48
N VAL A 9 -6.01 -7.93 3.17
CA VAL A 9 -5.20 -6.90 2.54
C VAL A 9 -6.09 -6.06 1.64
N LEU A 10 -5.96 -4.74 1.69
CA LEU A 10 -6.63 -3.83 0.77
C LEU A 10 -5.69 -3.50 -0.39
N LEU A 11 -6.17 -3.77 -1.60
CA LEU A 11 -5.51 -3.40 -2.85
C LEU A 11 -6.47 -2.58 -3.72
N LEU A 12 -5.90 -1.72 -4.55
CA LEU A 12 -6.61 -0.99 -5.59
C LEU A 12 -6.20 -1.51 -6.98
N HIS A 13 -7.17 -1.52 -7.90
CA HIS A 13 -6.90 -1.79 -9.30
C HIS A 13 -6.60 -0.47 -10.01
N HIS A 14 -5.32 -0.21 -10.25
CA HIS A 14 -4.85 1.07 -10.79
C HIS A 14 -5.32 1.26 -12.23
N ARG A 15 -5.99 2.40 -12.51
CA ARG A 15 -6.67 2.63 -13.78
C ARG A 15 -5.75 2.64 -14.99
N LYS A 16 -4.59 3.31 -14.89
CA LYS A 16 -3.65 3.45 -16.01
C LYS A 16 -2.76 2.23 -16.21
N LEU A 17 -2.38 1.57 -15.12
CA LEU A 17 -1.45 0.42 -15.15
C LEU A 17 -2.18 -0.92 -15.30
N ASP A 18 -3.51 -0.92 -15.17
CA ASP A 18 -4.38 -2.09 -15.31
C ASP A 18 -3.94 -3.30 -14.47
N ARG A 19 -3.52 -3.04 -13.22
CA ARG A 19 -3.06 -4.06 -12.27
C ARG A 19 -3.40 -3.70 -10.83
N TRP A 20 -3.38 -4.71 -9.97
CA TRP A 20 -3.58 -4.54 -8.53
C TRP A 20 -2.31 -4.03 -7.86
N LEU A 21 -2.44 -2.95 -7.10
CA LEU A 21 -1.37 -2.30 -6.35
C LEU A 21 -1.80 -2.00 -4.92
N GLN A 22 -0.82 -1.72 -4.06
CA GLN A 22 -1.09 -1.11 -2.76
C GLN A 22 -1.53 0.35 -2.95
N PRO A 23 -2.37 0.90 -2.05
CA PRO A 23 -2.58 2.35 -1.96
C PRO A 23 -1.27 3.10 -1.73
N GLY A 24 -1.11 4.27 -2.36
CA GLY A 24 0.04 5.11 -2.20
C GLY A 24 0.27 6.06 -3.39
N GLY A 25 1.06 7.09 -3.18
CA GLY A 25 1.37 8.12 -4.16
C GLY A 25 2.67 8.83 -3.86
N HIS A 26 2.81 10.04 -4.39
CA HIS A 26 4.01 10.85 -4.27
C HIS A 26 3.92 11.81 -3.08
N ALA A 27 5.09 12.14 -2.54
CA ALA A 27 5.20 13.20 -1.55
C ALA A 27 4.91 14.57 -2.21
N ASP A 28 4.13 15.39 -1.53
CA ASP A 28 3.94 16.78 -1.91
C ASP A 28 5.16 17.63 -1.52
N PRO A 29 5.38 18.79 -2.20
CA PRO A 29 6.47 19.70 -1.83
C PRO A 29 6.38 20.10 -0.35
N GLY A 30 7.44 19.82 0.41
CA GLY A 30 7.53 20.10 1.84
C GLY A 30 7.18 18.96 2.78
N GLU A 31 6.66 17.85 2.27
CA GLU A 31 6.49 16.63 3.06
C GLU A 31 7.84 15.90 3.20
N ALA A 32 8.31 15.75 4.45
CA ALA A 32 9.60 15.14 4.76
C ALA A 32 9.49 13.75 5.41
N SER A 33 8.27 13.28 5.68
CA SER A 33 8.00 12.07 6.46
C SER A 33 7.27 11.06 5.59
N GLY A 34 7.99 10.06 5.08
CA GLY A 34 7.45 9.06 4.15
C GLY A 34 6.27 8.26 4.72
N GLU A 35 6.31 7.97 6.03
CA GLU A 35 5.20 7.27 6.71
C GLU A 35 3.93 8.13 6.79
N LEU A 36 4.06 9.46 6.93
CA LEU A 36 2.92 10.37 6.93
C LEU A 36 2.35 10.56 5.52
N VAL A 37 3.21 10.62 4.50
CA VAL A 37 2.80 10.59 3.09
C VAL A 37 2.01 9.33 2.80
N ALA A 38 2.52 8.16 3.16
CA ALA A 38 1.82 6.89 2.97
C ALA A 38 0.46 6.85 3.67
N LEU A 39 0.34 7.43 4.86
CA LEU A 39 -0.92 7.51 5.59
C LEU A 39 -1.92 8.47 4.94
N ARG A 40 -1.45 9.63 4.45
CA ARG A 40 -2.28 10.61 3.72
C ARG A 40 -2.83 9.99 2.43
N GLU A 41 -1.95 9.47 1.59
CA GLU A 41 -2.32 8.82 0.33
C GLU A 41 -3.32 7.67 0.55
N ALA A 42 -3.06 6.82 1.54
CA ALA A 42 -3.96 5.73 1.87
C ALA A 42 -5.36 6.22 2.28
N ARG A 43 -5.47 7.33 3.02
CA ARG A 43 -6.77 7.95 3.35
C ARG A 43 -7.47 8.49 2.12
N GLU A 44 -6.74 9.21 1.27
CA GLU A 44 -7.27 9.82 0.05
C GLU A 44 -7.82 8.78 -0.90
N GLU A 45 -7.08 7.69 -1.14
CA GLU A 45 -7.47 6.65 -2.09
C GLU A 45 -8.55 5.69 -1.58
N THR A 46 -8.66 5.51 -0.26
CA THR A 46 -9.59 4.54 0.33
C THR A 46 -10.79 5.15 1.03
N GLY A 47 -10.74 6.45 1.35
CA GLY A 47 -11.76 7.13 2.13
C GLY A 47 -11.83 6.70 3.60
N ILE A 48 -10.84 5.95 4.10
CA ILE A 48 -10.81 5.49 5.49
C ILE A 48 -10.02 6.49 6.34
N GLU A 49 -10.70 7.32 7.11
CA GLU A 49 -10.06 8.32 7.98
C GLU A 49 -9.34 7.72 9.20
N SER A 50 -9.86 6.62 9.73
CA SER A 50 -9.38 5.97 10.97
C SER A 50 -8.20 5.02 10.74
N LEU A 51 -7.35 5.30 9.75
CA LEU A 51 -6.13 4.54 9.48
C LEU A 51 -5.04 4.85 10.51
N LEU A 52 -4.29 3.83 10.88
CA LEU A 52 -3.15 3.92 11.78
C LEU A 52 -1.89 3.35 11.12
N LEU A 53 -0.76 3.98 11.40
CA LEU A 53 0.53 3.37 11.09
C LEU A 53 0.80 2.19 12.04
N HIS A 54 1.36 1.12 11.49
CA HIS A 54 1.84 0.02 12.33
C HIS A 54 2.98 0.52 13.25
N PRO A 55 3.12 0.02 14.51
CA PRO A 55 4.16 0.45 15.44
C PRO A 55 5.61 0.32 14.95
N SER A 56 5.85 -0.37 13.82
CA SER A 56 7.18 -0.38 13.18
C SER A 56 7.59 0.94 12.54
N ALA A 57 6.65 1.85 12.27
CA ALA A 57 6.95 3.19 11.75
C ALA A 57 7.84 3.97 12.73
N PRO A 58 8.72 4.85 12.24
CA PRO A 58 8.88 5.31 10.86
C PRO A 58 9.72 4.38 9.96
N ARG A 59 10.14 3.19 10.45
CA ARG A 59 10.89 2.25 9.62
C ARG A 59 9.99 1.69 8.51
N PRO A 60 10.38 1.78 7.23
CA PRO A 60 9.60 1.22 6.16
C PRO A 60 9.53 -0.32 6.26
N LEU A 61 8.40 -0.88 5.86
CA LEU A 61 8.19 -2.31 5.71
C LEU A 61 9.06 -2.89 4.60
N ASP A 62 9.16 -2.15 3.50
CA ASP A 62 9.90 -2.54 2.31
C ASP A 62 10.43 -1.31 1.58
N VAL A 63 11.55 -1.48 0.89
CA VAL A 63 12.14 -0.48 -0.01
C VAL A 63 12.33 -1.14 -1.36
N ASP A 64 11.90 -0.46 -2.41
CA ASP A 64 12.05 -0.93 -3.79
C ASP A 64 12.63 0.18 -4.66
N VAL A 65 13.45 -0.19 -5.63
CA VAL A 65 14.01 0.73 -6.61
C VAL A 65 13.75 0.14 -7.98
N HIS A 66 13.10 0.90 -8.84
CA HIS A 66 12.85 0.46 -10.20
C HIS A 66 13.05 1.59 -11.20
N ALA A 67 13.58 1.22 -12.37
CA ALA A 67 13.84 2.15 -13.45
C ALA A 67 12.53 2.54 -14.15
N ILE A 68 12.35 3.85 -14.35
CA ILE A 68 11.31 4.42 -15.19
C ILE A 68 11.96 4.81 -16.52
N PRO A 69 11.53 4.23 -17.65
CA PRO A 69 12.06 4.62 -18.96
C PRO A 69 11.65 6.06 -19.31
N ALA A 70 12.45 6.68 -20.14
CA ALA A 70 12.13 8.01 -20.64
C ALA A 70 10.76 8.02 -21.35
N HIS A 71 9.95 9.05 -21.09
CA HIS A 71 8.63 9.22 -21.70
C HIS A 71 8.35 10.70 -21.98
N GLY A 72 8.11 11.05 -23.25
CA GLY A 72 7.94 12.44 -23.66
C GLY A 72 9.18 13.28 -23.33
N ASP A 73 8.99 14.37 -22.59
CA ASP A 73 10.07 15.27 -22.16
C ASP A 73 10.73 14.82 -20.83
N GLU A 74 10.24 13.74 -20.22
CA GLU A 74 10.76 13.22 -18.97
C GLU A 74 11.90 12.22 -19.25
N PRO A 75 13.14 12.46 -18.74
CA PRO A 75 14.26 11.55 -18.94
C PRO A 75 14.08 10.26 -18.15
N ALA A 76 14.81 9.22 -18.54
CA ALA A 76 14.87 7.99 -17.74
C ALA A 76 15.39 8.29 -16.33
N HIS A 77 14.73 7.77 -15.32
CA HIS A 77 15.06 7.97 -13.91
C HIS A 77 14.72 6.73 -13.08
N GLU A 78 15.07 6.73 -11.80
CA GLU A 78 14.71 5.66 -10.86
C GLU A 78 13.65 6.16 -9.88
N HIS A 79 12.65 5.34 -9.63
CA HIS A 79 11.73 5.52 -8.51
C HIS A 79 12.26 4.77 -7.28
N LEU A 80 12.24 5.44 -6.15
CA LEU A 80 12.51 4.87 -4.84
C LEU A 80 11.18 4.77 -4.08
N ASP A 81 10.65 3.56 -3.97
CA ASP A 81 9.41 3.28 -3.25
C ASP A 81 9.69 2.92 -1.79
N LEU A 82 9.21 3.73 -0.89
CA LEU A 82 9.18 3.44 0.55
C LEU A 82 7.78 2.93 0.92
N ARG A 83 7.67 1.65 1.27
CA ARG A 83 6.39 1.04 1.63
C ARG A 83 6.24 0.93 3.15
N TYR A 84 5.12 1.40 3.68
CA TYR A 84 4.79 1.36 5.10
C TYR A 84 3.59 0.45 5.36
N LEU A 85 3.56 -0.17 6.55
CA LEU A 85 2.42 -0.96 6.97
C LEU A 85 1.38 -0.06 7.63
N VAL A 86 0.22 0.05 7.00
CA VAL A 86 -0.93 0.81 7.47
C VAL A 86 -2.04 -0.15 7.86
N LEU A 87 -2.66 0.12 9.01
CA LEU A 87 -3.74 -0.67 9.61
C LEU A 87 -5.08 0.03 9.45
N ALA A 88 -6.08 -0.72 9.02
CA ALA A 88 -7.46 -0.24 8.93
C ALA A 88 -8.36 -1.03 9.89
N PRO A 89 -9.34 -0.38 10.54
CA PRO A 89 -10.35 -1.11 11.31
C PRO A 89 -11.06 -2.17 10.46
N ASP A 90 -11.37 -3.33 11.04
CA ASP A 90 -12.03 -4.43 10.31
C ASP A 90 -13.40 -4.05 9.76
N THR A 91 -14.06 -3.08 10.39
CA THR A 91 -15.37 -2.55 10.01
C THR A 91 -15.30 -1.33 9.10
N ALA A 92 -14.10 -0.89 8.70
CA ALA A 92 -13.95 0.31 7.88
C ALA A 92 -14.64 0.15 6.52
N ALA A 93 -15.53 1.08 6.22
CA ALA A 93 -16.11 1.20 4.89
C ALA A 93 -15.08 1.84 3.94
N ILE A 94 -14.92 1.26 2.77
CA ILE A 94 -14.05 1.79 1.72
C ILE A 94 -14.85 2.65 0.75
N ILE A 95 -14.26 3.78 0.34
CA ILE A 95 -14.83 4.70 -0.65
C ILE A 95 -13.82 4.83 -1.78
N ARG A 96 -14.12 4.19 -2.89
CA ARG A 96 -13.24 4.20 -4.06
C ARG A 96 -13.26 5.58 -4.77
N ARG A 97 -12.08 6.10 -5.11
CA ARG A 97 -11.94 7.24 -6.01
C ARG A 97 -11.99 6.76 -7.47
N ILE A 98 -13.05 7.16 -8.17
CA ILE A 98 -13.37 6.68 -9.53
C ILE A 98 -12.36 7.17 -10.57
N ASP A 99 -11.73 8.30 -10.34
CA ASP A 99 -10.76 8.94 -11.21
C ASP A 99 -9.38 8.24 -11.18
N GLU A 100 -9.02 7.58 -10.09
CA GLU A 100 -7.70 6.99 -9.86
C GLU A 100 -7.70 5.47 -10.00
N SER A 101 -8.77 4.80 -9.61
CA SER A 101 -8.85 3.34 -9.62
C SER A 101 -10.10 2.77 -10.27
N ASN A 102 -9.97 1.62 -10.93
CA ASN A 102 -11.09 0.86 -11.48
C ASN A 102 -11.82 0.06 -10.41
N ASP A 103 -11.11 -0.42 -9.40
CA ASP A 103 -11.65 -1.19 -8.27
C ASP A 103 -10.82 -0.95 -7.00
N LEU A 104 -11.43 -1.16 -5.84
CA LEU A 104 -10.79 -1.10 -4.53
C LEU A 104 -11.41 -2.20 -3.68
N ARG A 105 -10.60 -3.17 -3.24
CA ARG A 105 -11.13 -4.40 -2.66
C ARG A 105 -10.26 -4.96 -1.55
N TRP A 106 -10.91 -5.50 -0.53
CA TRP A 106 -10.30 -6.37 0.46
C TRP A 106 -10.13 -7.78 -0.08
N PHE A 107 -8.92 -8.31 0.04
CA PHE A 107 -8.56 -9.69 -0.29
C PHE A 107 -8.11 -10.42 0.97
N ARG A 108 -8.57 -11.64 1.14
CA ARG A 108 -7.94 -12.57 2.08
C ARG A 108 -6.59 -13.00 1.52
N TRP A 109 -5.67 -13.40 2.38
CA TRP A 109 -4.32 -13.80 1.95
C TRP A 109 -4.32 -14.95 0.93
N ASP A 110 -5.28 -15.88 1.03
CA ASP A 110 -5.44 -17.00 0.09
C ASP A 110 -5.99 -16.59 -1.29
N GLN A 111 -6.53 -15.40 -1.42
CA GLN A 111 -7.05 -14.84 -2.67
C GLN A 111 -6.01 -14.05 -3.48
N LEU A 112 -4.82 -13.84 -2.93
CA LEU A 112 -3.77 -13.05 -3.60
C LEU A 112 -3.05 -13.82 -4.71
N GLY A 113 -2.97 -15.15 -4.63
CA GLY A 113 -2.24 -15.99 -5.56
C GLY A 113 -2.63 -15.85 -7.04
N PRO A 114 -3.94 -15.77 -7.36
CA PRO A 114 -4.40 -15.58 -8.74
C PRO A 114 -4.19 -14.17 -9.31
N LEU A 115 -3.84 -13.18 -8.46
CA LEU A 115 -3.60 -11.81 -8.90
C LEU A 115 -2.19 -11.70 -9.50
N ASP A 116 -2.09 -11.04 -10.65
CA ASP A 116 -0.80 -10.72 -11.27
C ASP A 116 -0.17 -9.52 -10.54
N LEU A 117 0.44 -9.80 -9.37
CA LEU A 117 1.11 -8.80 -8.54
C LEU A 117 2.59 -8.70 -8.93
N ASP A 118 3.12 -7.48 -8.92
CA ASP A 118 4.55 -7.28 -9.13
C ASP A 118 5.39 -7.87 -7.98
N HIS A 119 6.66 -8.17 -8.26
CA HIS A 119 7.57 -8.80 -7.31
C HIS A 119 7.79 -7.97 -6.03
N GLY A 120 7.83 -6.64 -6.15
CA GLY A 120 7.99 -5.75 -5.01
C GLY A 120 6.79 -5.81 -4.07
N LEU A 121 5.57 -5.81 -4.62
CA LEU A 121 4.35 -5.96 -3.82
C LEU A 121 4.26 -7.35 -3.18
N VAL A 122 4.57 -8.41 -3.91
CA VAL A 122 4.59 -9.78 -3.34
C VAL A 122 5.57 -9.87 -2.16
N ARG A 123 6.77 -9.28 -2.29
CA ARG A 123 7.78 -9.22 -1.22
C ARG A 123 7.27 -8.43 -0.01
N ALA A 124 6.67 -7.26 -0.22
CA ALA A 124 6.12 -6.42 0.84
C ALA A 124 4.98 -7.13 1.58
N LEU A 125 4.07 -7.79 0.86
CA LEU A 125 2.98 -8.58 1.43
C LEU A 125 3.49 -9.75 2.27
N ALA A 126 4.53 -10.46 1.81
CA ALA A 126 5.15 -11.54 2.58
C ALA A 126 5.77 -11.03 3.89
N LYS A 127 6.40 -9.85 3.87
CA LYS A 127 6.92 -9.20 5.09
C LYS A 127 5.79 -8.80 6.03
N ALA A 128 4.73 -8.16 5.52
CA ALA A 128 3.57 -7.77 6.32
C ALA A 128 2.94 -8.98 7.02
N ARG A 129 2.74 -10.08 6.30
CA ARG A 129 2.16 -11.31 6.86
C ARG A 129 3.01 -11.90 7.99
N LYS A 130 4.34 -11.90 7.85
CA LYS A 130 5.26 -12.36 8.91
C LYS A 130 5.16 -11.51 10.17
N MET A 131 5.03 -10.19 10.04
CA MET A 131 4.88 -9.31 11.20
C MET A 131 3.62 -9.62 12.00
N TRP A 132 2.54 -10.01 11.33
CA TRP A 132 1.28 -10.41 11.99
C TRP A 132 1.39 -11.74 12.72
N ILE A 133 2.03 -12.73 12.10
CA ILE A 133 2.20 -14.07 12.71
C ILE A 133 3.10 -14.01 13.96
N VAL A 134 4.12 -13.14 13.95
CA VAL A 134 5.07 -12.99 15.08
C VAL A 134 4.51 -12.08 16.19
N GLY A 135 3.64 -11.11 15.81
CA GLY A 135 3.02 -10.16 16.75
C GLY A 135 1.72 -10.66 17.39
N ALA A 136 1.22 -11.83 17.03
CA ALA A 136 -0.04 -12.40 17.51
C ALA A 136 0.07 -13.10 18.89
N SER A 137 1.03 -12.71 19.73
CA SER A 137 0.91 -12.95 21.16
C SER A 137 0.19 -11.73 21.75
N PRO A 138 -1.09 -11.86 22.18
CA PRO A 138 -1.75 -10.77 22.90
C PRO A 138 -0.99 -10.49 24.20
N PRO A 139 -1.03 -9.24 24.67
CA PRO A 139 -0.51 -8.88 25.97
C PRO A 139 -1.23 -9.60 27.09
#